data_b5478d9952ae6fd8768fa489f781dc9d
#
_entry.id   b5478d9952ae6fd8768fa489f781dc9d
#
_cell.length_a   1.000
_cell.length_b   1.000
_cell.length_c   1.000
_cell.angle_alpha   90.00
_cell.angle_beta   90.00
_cell.angle_gamma   90.00
#
_symmetry.space_group_name_H-M   'P 1'
#
loop_
_entity.id
_entity.type
_entity.pdbx_description
1 polymer ?
#
loop_
_entity_poly.entity_id
_entity_poly.type
_entity_poly.pdbx_seq_one_letter_code
_entity_poly.pdbx_strand_id
1 'polypeptide(L)'
;MFVAIDQVFTLENILYLAKGALLSVAIAALSLLIGLVLGILGASGRRSKHKVPRAVAFVYVTIIRGTPLLLQILIIFSVIPSIYTAFTGDVLRINPIVIGMIALSINSGAYQTELLRSGINGVDKGQ
;
A
#
# COMPACT_ATOMS: atom_id res chain seq x y z
N MET A 1 2.18 20.33 35.09
CA MET A 1 0.79 20.06 34.69
C MET A 1 0.71 18.56 34.35
N PHE A 2 0.50 17.74 35.36
CA PHE A 2 0.32 16.30 35.17
C PHE A 2 -1.18 16.08 34.90
N VAL A 3 -1.52 15.73 33.66
CA VAL A 3 -2.85 15.14 33.38
C VAL A 3 -2.86 13.83 34.15
N ALA A 4 -3.84 13.67 35.07
CA ALA A 4 -3.93 12.46 35.86
C ALA A 4 -4.09 11.27 34.89
N ILE A 5 -3.26 10.25 35.04
CA ILE A 5 -3.25 9.06 34.17
C ILE A 5 -4.65 8.43 34.10
N ASP A 6 -5.39 8.49 35.20
CA ASP A 6 -6.78 8.01 35.31
C ASP A 6 -7.75 8.71 34.35
N GLN A 7 -7.47 9.97 33.94
CA GLN A 7 -8.31 10.69 32.95
C GLN A 7 -8.03 10.27 31.52
N VAL A 8 -6.87 9.69 31.24
CA VAL A 8 -6.49 9.19 29.92
C VAL A 8 -7.01 7.76 29.69
N PHE A 9 -6.95 6.92 30.73
CA PHE A 9 -7.39 5.51 30.67
C PHE A 9 -8.84 5.30 31.10
N THR A 10 -9.75 6.15 30.63
CA THR A 10 -11.18 5.90 30.78
C THR A 10 -11.63 4.76 29.86
N LEU A 11 -12.69 4.04 30.23
CA LEU A 11 -13.26 2.98 29.40
C LEU A 11 -13.61 3.49 27.99
N GLU A 12 -14.11 4.71 27.91
CA GLU A 12 -14.46 5.35 26.63
C GLU A 12 -13.25 5.55 25.73
N ASN A 13 -12.14 6.06 26.27
CA ASN A 13 -10.89 6.25 25.54
C ASN A 13 -10.27 4.91 25.11
N ILE A 14 -10.33 3.89 25.95
CA ILE A 14 -9.86 2.54 25.63
C ILE A 14 -10.67 1.95 24.46
N LEU A 15 -12.00 2.09 24.50
CA LEU A 15 -12.88 1.63 23.42
C LEU A 15 -12.62 2.39 22.12
N TYR A 16 -12.36 3.70 22.20
CA TYR A 16 -12.00 4.51 21.04
C TYR A 16 -10.68 4.05 20.41
N LEU A 17 -9.65 3.83 21.24
CA LEU A 17 -8.36 3.30 20.78
C LEU A 17 -8.49 1.90 20.18
N ALA A 18 -9.29 1.03 20.81
CA ALA A 18 -9.54 -0.33 20.30
C ALA A 18 -10.22 -0.31 18.91
N LYS A 19 -11.20 0.57 18.71
CA LYS A 19 -11.82 0.78 17.39
C LYS A 19 -10.82 1.26 16.34
N GLY A 20 -9.96 2.23 16.69
CA GLY A 20 -8.89 2.72 15.81
C GLY A 20 -7.88 1.62 15.45
N ALA A 21 -7.47 0.82 16.44
CA ALA A 21 -6.58 -0.32 16.23
C ALA A 21 -7.21 -1.38 15.30
N LEU A 22 -8.48 -1.73 15.53
CA LEU A 22 -9.20 -2.68 14.69
C LEU A 22 -9.30 -2.19 13.24
N LEU A 23 -9.63 -0.91 13.05
CA LEU A 23 -9.68 -0.30 11.72
C LEU A 23 -8.30 -0.34 11.03
N SER A 24 -7.22 -0.04 11.75
CA SER A 24 -5.86 -0.10 11.23
C SER A 24 -5.47 -1.52 10.79
N VAL A 25 -5.82 -2.53 11.59
CA VAL A 25 -5.60 -3.94 11.26
C VAL A 25 -6.40 -4.35 10.03
N ALA A 26 -7.66 -3.92 9.94
CA ALA A 26 -8.52 -4.22 8.77
C ALA A 26 -7.95 -3.60 7.49
N ILE A 27 -7.53 -2.32 7.54
CA ILE A 27 -6.90 -1.65 6.39
C ILE A 27 -5.62 -2.37 5.99
N ALA A 28 -4.76 -2.73 6.95
CA ALA A 28 -3.51 -3.43 6.67
C ALA A 28 -3.76 -4.81 6.03
N ALA A 29 -4.71 -5.59 6.56
CA ALA A 29 -5.05 -6.91 6.03
C ALA A 29 -5.61 -6.83 4.60
N LEU A 30 -6.55 -5.92 4.34
CA LEU A 30 -7.11 -5.72 3.01
C LEU A 30 -6.04 -5.24 2.01
N SER A 31 -5.19 -4.29 2.42
CA SER A 31 -4.10 -3.81 1.59
C SER A 31 -3.07 -4.89 1.28
N LEU A 32 -2.79 -5.78 2.24
CA LEU A 32 -1.91 -6.93 2.04
C LEU A 32 -2.48 -7.92 1.02
N LEU A 33 -3.78 -8.23 1.10
CA LEU A 33 -4.45 -9.12 0.15
C LEU A 33 -4.47 -8.55 -1.26
N ILE A 34 -4.81 -7.27 -1.43
CA ILE A 34 -4.75 -6.59 -2.72
C ILE A 34 -3.29 -6.55 -3.22
N GLY A 35 -2.35 -6.25 -2.32
CA GLY A 35 -0.93 -6.27 -2.60
C GLY A 35 -0.43 -7.64 -3.04
N LEU A 36 -0.98 -8.73 -2.51
CA LEU A 36 -0.63 -10.10 -2.93
C LEU A 36 -1.00 -10.34 -4.40
N VAL A 37 -2.18 -9.90 -4.81
CA VAL A 37 -2.59 -9.99 -6.23
C VAL A 37 -1.63 -9.19 -7.13
N LEU A 38 -1.32 -7.94 -6.74
CA LEU A 38 -0.34 -7.11 -7.45
C LEU A 38 1.06 -7.74 -7.44
N GLY A 39 1.45 -8.37 -6.34
CA GLY A 39 2.71 -9.08 -6.18
C GLY A 39 2.84 -10.28 -7.13
N ILE A 40 1.79 -11.09 -7.27
CA ILE A 40 1.74 -12.21 -8.20
C ILE A 40 1.84 -11.73 -9.65
N LEU A 41 1.08 -10.69 -10.01
CA LEU A 41 1.15 -10.08 -11.33
C LEU A 41 2.54 -9.49 -11.62
N GLY A 42 3.11 -8.78 -10.64
CA GLY A 42 4.46 -8.22 -10.74
C GLY A 42 5.53 -9.30 -10.90
N ALA A 43 5.49 -10.36 -10.09
CA ALA A 43 6.43 -11.48 -10.17
C ALA A 43 6.33 -12.21 -11.53
N SER A 44 5.11 -12.41 -12.02
CA SER A 44 4.87 -12.98 -13.35
C SER A 44 5.42 -12.09 -14.45
N GLY A 45 5.21 -10.77 -14.36
CA GLY A 45 5.76 -9.78 -15.28
C GLY A 45 7.29 -9.78 -15.28
N ARG A 46 7.92 -9.81 -14.11
CA ARG A 46 9.40 -9.87 -13.94
C ARG A 46 10.01 -11.12 -14.57
N ARG A 47 9.26 -12.21 -14.64
CA ARG A 47 9.70 -13.49 -15.25
C ARG A 47 9.28 -13.65 -16.69
N SER A 48 8.52 -12.72 -17.25
CA SER A 48 8.03 -12.78 -18.62
C SER A 48 9.18 -12.83 -19.65
N LYS A 49 8.99 -13.60 -20.72
CA LYS A 49 9.87 -13.62 -21.89
C LYS A 49 9.74 -12.32 -22.70
N HIS A 50 8.61 -11.65 -22.63
CA HIS A 50 8.36 -10.40 -23.33
C HIS A 50 9.02 -9.21 -22.62
N LYS A 51 9.65 -8.33 -23.39
CA LYS A 51 10.40 -7.17 -22.86
C LYS A 51 9.50 -6.17 -22.13
N VAL A 52 8.29 -5.91 -22.65
CA VAL A 52 7.39 -4.88 -22.12
C VAL A 52 6.91 -5.20 -20.71
N PRO A 53 6.23 -6.35 -20.42
CA PRO A 53 5.78 -6.64 -19.07
C PRO A 53 6.93 -6.75 -18.06
N ARG A 54 8.10 -7.24 -18.51
CA ARG A 54 9.30 -7.28 -17.67
C ARG A 54 9.79 -5.89 -17.29
N ALA A 55 9.84 -4.96 -18.24
CA ALA A 55 10.27 -3.58 -18.01
C ALA A 55 9.27 -2.84 -17.09
N VAL A 56 7.97 -2.96 -17.34
CA VAL A 56 6.92 -2.35 -16.50
C VAL A 56 7.01 -2.83 -15.07
N ALA A 57 7.09 -4.15 -14.85
CA ALA A 57 7.21 -4.71 -13.50
C ALA A 57 8.53 -4.30 -12.83
N PHE A 58 9.63 -4.17 -13.58
CA PHE A 58 10.90 -3.69 -13.06
C PHE A 58 10.81 -2.24 -12.58
N VAL A 59 10.30 -1.34 -13.42
CA VAL A 59 10.14 0.08 -13.10
C VAL A 59 9.21 0.27 -11.88
N TYR A 60 8.07 -0.43 -11.87
CA TYR A 60 7.13 -0.42 -10.75
C TYR A 60 7.83 -0.76 -9.42
N VAL A 61 8.50 -1.91 -9.37
CA VAL A 61 9.17 -2.37 -8.16
C VAL A 61 10.30 -1.41 -7.74
N THR A 62 11.08 -0.93 -8.71
CA THR A 62 12.21 -0.04 -8.43
C THR A 62 11.75 1.30 -7.86
N ILE A 63 10.72 1.92 -8.44
CA ILE A 63 10.19 3.20 -7.97
C ILE A 63 9.53 3.04 -6.61
N ILE A 64 8.64 2.06 -6.46
CA ILE A 64 7.85 1.92 -5.23
C ILE A 64 8.74 1.53 -4.03
N ARG A 65 9.70 0.63 -4.22
CA ARG A 65 10.65 0.25 -3.15
C ARG A 65 11.74 1.28 -2.91
N GLY A 66 12.01 2.13 -3.89
CA GLY A 66 13.00 3.21 -3.79
C GLY A 66 12.45 4.51 -3.20
N THR A 67 11.14 4.60 -2.94
CA THR A 67 10.50 5.81 -2.39
C THR A 67 9.83 5.53 -1.04
N PRO A 68 9.87 6.49 -0.09
CA PRO A 68 9.18 6.34 1.19
C PRO A 68 7.66 6.21 1.02
N LEU A 69 7.03 5.30 1.77
CA LEU A 69 5.58 5.09 1.74
C LEU A 69 4.80 6.37 2.04
N LEU A 70 5.26 7.18 2.99
CA LEU A 70 4.62 8.45 3.33
C LEU A 70 4.57 9.39 2.12
N LEU A 71 5.66 9.46 1.34
CA LEU A 71 5.71 10.25 0.12
C LEU A 71 4.70 9.75 -0.92
N GLN A 72 4.55 8.44 -1.07
CA GLN A 72 3.56 7.82 -1.97
C GLN A 72 2.13 8.20 -1.58
N ILE A 73 1.81 8.15 -0.28
CA ILE A 73 0.51 8.58 0.25
C ILE A 73 0.26 10.07 -0.07
N LEU A 74 1.23 10.93 0.19
CA LEU A 74 1.11 12.37 -0.06
C LEU A 74 0.93 12.68 -1.55
N ILE A 75 1.66 11.99 -2.43
CA ILE A 75 1.51 12.14 -3.88
C ILE A 75 0.09 11.73 -4.31
N ILE A 76 -0.39 10.58 -3.90
CA ILE A 76 -1.72 10.09 -4.26
C ILE A 76 -2.79 11.05 -3.72
N PHE A 77 -2.64 11.52 -2.48
CA PHE A 77 -3.58 12.44 -1.84
C PHE A 77 -3.65 13.81 -2.51
N SER A 78 -2.52 14.30 -3.03
CA SER A 78 -2.44 15.64 -3.62
C SER A 78 -2.61 15.63 -5.13
N VAL A 79 -1.95 14.70 -5.83
CA VAL A 79 -1.86 14.71 -7.29
C VAL A 79 -3.15 14.23 -7.95
N ILE A 80 -3.77 13.17 -7.44
CA ILE A 80 -5.00 12.64 -8.05
C ILE A 80 -6.15 13.67 -8.02
N PRO A 81 -6.49 14.30 -6.88
CA PRO A 81 -7.52 15.35 -6.85
C PRO A 81 -7.15 16.55 -7.72
N SER A 82 -5.87 16.96 -7.74
CA SER A 82 -5.43 18.11 -8.53
C SER A 82 -5.57 17.86 -10.03
N ILE A 83 -5.19 16.68 -10.51
CA ILE A 83 -5.37 16.27 -11.90
C ILE A 83 -6.86 16.25 -12.27
N TYR A 84 -7.69 15.62 -11.41
CA TYR A 84 -9.12 15.56 -11.64
C TYR A 84 -9.72 16.96 -11.77
N THR A 85 -9.41 17.85 -10.82
CA THR A 85 -9.90 19.24 -10.84
C THR A 85 -9.43 20.00 -12.10
N ALA A 86 -8.20 19.77 -12.54
CA ALA A 86 -7.68 20.41 -13.76
C ALA A 86 -8.43 20.00 -15.03
N PHE A 87 -8.94 18.77 -15.10
CA PHE A 87 -9.66 18.27 -16.27
C PHE A 87 -11.17 18.51 -16.22
N THR A 88 -11.77 18.52 -15.03
CA THR A 88 -13.24 18.60 -14.89
C THR A 88 -13.74 19.94 -14.36
N GLY A 89 -12.88 20.72 -13.72
CA GLY A 89 -13.26 21.91 -12.97
C GLY A 89 -13.88 21.63 -11.59
N ASP A 90 -14.14 20.34 -11.28
CA ASP A 90 -14.77 19.92 -10.01
C ASP A 90 -13.74 19.43 -9.00
N VAL A 91 -14.06 19.56 -7.70
CA VAL A 91 -13.20 19.09 -6.60
C VAL A 91 -13.47 17.63 -6.29
N LEU A 92 -12.51 16.76 -6.56
CA LEU A 92 -12.56 15.35 -6.17
C LEU A 92 -12.27 15.20 -4.67
N ARG A 93 -13.27 14.77 -3.89
CA ARG A 93 -13.12 14.43 -2.48
C ARG A 93 -13.01 12.92 -2.31
N ILE A 94 -11.81 12.43 -2.04
CA ILE A 94 -11.57 11.01 -1.78
C ILE A 94 -11.42 10.81 -0.28
N ASN A 95 -12.02 9.74 0.25
CA ASN A 95 -11.84 9.36 1.65
C ASN A 95 -10.34 9.03 1.91
N PRO A 96 -9.70 9.65 2.92
CA PRO A 96 -8.29 9.39 3.25
C PRO A 96 -7.97 7.91 3.52
N ILE A 97 -8.92 7.15 4.06
CA ILE A 97 -8.78 5.70 4.29
C ILE A 97 -8.57 4.97 2.95
N VAL A 98 -9.35 5.32 1.93
CA VAL A 98 -9.24 4.72 0.59
C VAL A 98 -7.88 5.04 -0.03
N ILE A 99 -7.41 6.28 0.12
CA ILE A 99 -6.08 6.69 -0.36
C ILE A 99 -4.98 5.88 0.34
N GLY A 100 -5.06 5.77 1.67
CA GLY A 100 -4.14 4.95 2.45
C GLY A 100 -4.14 3.49 2.00
N MET A 101 -5.31 2.90 1.77
CA MET A 101 -5.44 1.52 1.27
C MET A 101 -4.80 1.36 -0.11
N ILE A 102 -5.03 2.28 -1.04
CA ILE A 102 -4.42 2.24 -2.37
C ILE A 102 -2.90 2.30 -2.28
N ALA A 103 -2.36 3.27 -1.52
CA ALA A 103 -0.92 3.43 -1.36
C ALA A 103 -0.28 2.20 -0.70
N LEU A 104 -0.89 1.68 0.38
CA LEU A 104 -0.42 0.48 1.08
C LEU A 104 -0.47 -0.75 0.17
N SER A 105 -1.53 -0.90 -0.64
CA SER A 105 -1.66 -2.02 -1.57
C SER A 105 -0.58 -1.98 -2.66
N ILE A 106 -0.35 -0.83 -3.25
CA ILE A 106 0.70 -0.62 -4.27
C ILE A 106 2.08 -0.89 -3.66
N ASN A 107 2.35 -0.36 -2.47
CA ASN A 107 3.61 -0.56 -1.76
C ASN A 107 3.83 -2.04 -1.42
N SER A 108 2.86 -2.68 -0.77
CA SER A 108 2.89 -4.09 -0.42
C SER A 108 3.11 -4.98 -1.65
N GLY A 109 2.42 -4.68 -2.77
CA GLY A 109 2.55 -5.43 -4.02
C GLY A 109 3.98 -5.41 -4.58
N ALA A 110 4.68 -4.28 -4.49
CA ALA A 110 6.06 -4.17 -4.95
C ALA A 110 7.02 -5.04 -4.11
N TYR A 111 6.85 -5.06 -2.79
CA TYR A 111 7.63 -5.92 -1.91
C TYR A 111 7.33 -7.40 -2.14
N GLN A 112 6.05 -7.76 -2.26
CA GLN A 112 5.61 -9.12 -2.53
C GLN A 112 6.08 -9.61 -3.91
N THR A 113 6.15 -8.74 -4.92
CA THR A 113 6.71 -9.05 -6.24
C THR A 113 8.14 -9.61 -6.12
N GLU A 114 9.01 -8.94 -5.38
CA GLU A 114 10.40 -9.40 -5.21
C GLU A 114 10.49 -10.62 -4.30
N LEU A 115 9.67 -10.68 -3.25
CA LEU A 115 9.62 -11.85 -2.37
C LEU A 115 9.23 -13.11 -3.14
N LEU A 116 8.16 -13.04 -3.92
CA LEU A 116 7.70 -14.16 -4.76
C LEU A 116 8.73 -14.52 -5.84
N ARG A 117 9.31 -13.52 -6.50
CA ARG A 117 10.34 -13.73 -7.51
C ARG A 117 11.57 -14.44 -6.94
N SER A 118 12.04 -13.99 -5.78
CA SER A 118 13.22 -14.59 -5.12
C SER A 118 12.92 -15.99 -4.60
N GLY A 119 11.74 -16.20 -4.00
CA GLY A 119 11.30 -17.50 -3.52
C GLY A 119 11.23 -18.54 -4.64
N ILE A 120 10.60 -18.20 -5.77
CA ILE A 120 10.50 -19.12 -6.92
C ILE A 120 11.88 -19.42 -7.54
N ASN A 121 12.80 -18.46 -7.53
CA ASN A 121 14.15 -18.67 -8.06
C ASN A 121 15.05 -19.47 -7.09
N GLY A 122 14.69 -19.52 -5.80
CA GLY A 122 15.42 -20.29 -4.78
C GLY A 122 15.02 -21.76 -4.67
N VAL A 123 13.98 -22.19 -5.41
CA VAL A 123 13.57 -23.60 -5.46
C VAL A 123 14.42 -24.34 -6.50
N ASP A 124 15.06 -25.43 -6.10
CA ASP A 124 15.84 -26.27 -7.00
C ASP A 124 14.97 -26.90 -8.09
N LYS A 125 15.55 -27.03 -9.32
CA LYS A 125 14.87 -27.62 -10.48
C LYS A 125 14.67 -29.13 -10.29
N GLY A 126 13.95 -29.55 -9.33
CA GLY A 126 13.71 -30.97 -9.03
C GLY A 126 12.78 -31.20 -7.86
N GLN A 127 12.38 -30.09 -7.22
CA GLN A 127 11.32 -30.04 -6.22
C GLN A 127 10.07 -29.39 -6.84
#